data_934c9a562cf5a7fb8a5e599758d6921c
#
_entry.id   934c9a562cf5a7fb8a5e599758d6921c
#
_cell.length_a   1.000
_cell.length_b   1.000
_cell.length_c   1.000
_cell.angle_alpha   90.00
_cell.angle_beta   90.00
_cell.angle_gamma   90.00
#
_symmetry.space_group_name_H-M   'P 1'
#
loop_
_entity.id
_entity.type
_entity.pdbx_description
1 polymer ?
#
loop_
_entity_poly.entity_id
_entity_poly.type
_entity_poly.pdbx_seq_one_letter_code
_entity_poly.pdbx_strand_id
1 'polypeptide(L)'
;MKKGIIITNAYTPIKSAEYQAIRLSEEFEKLGVYTKTVKNREYPCLVQDSKIMNGYADYDFSVYLDKDKYIAKMLEKSGVRLFNSADSIAICDDKMLTHIALSNKGIPMPDTVPGALCYTSDAVIPDEMVMSVSSKLGFPMVVKESYGSLGKGVYLVNGADELKNVMEKLKCTPHMFQKYIQESCGCDIRIIVIGGKYLCAMMRKSETDFRSNIELGGEGIKFTPSEEY
;
A
#
# COMPACT_ATOMS: atom_id res chain seq x y z
N MET A 1 15.31 5.25 29.96
CA MET A 1 15.74 5.24 28.54
C MET A 1 14.60 4.63 27.74
N LYS A 2 14.14 5.29 26.69
CA LYS A 2 13.08 4.74 25.81
C LYS A 2 13.61 3.55 25.02
N LYS A 3 12.72 2.58 24.77
CA LYS A 3 13.03 1.35 24.04
C LYS A 3 12.09 1.23 22.83
N GLY A 4 12.65 1.06 21.66
CA GLY A 4 11.91 0.83 20.42
C GLY A 4 12.15 -0.56 19.85
N ILE A 5 11.16 -1.10 19.15
CA ILE A 5 11.31 -2.31 18.35
C ILE A 5 11.11 -1.96 16.88
N ILE A 6 11.99 -2.46 16.01
CA ILE A 6 11.86 -2.32 14.55
C ILE A 6 11.49 -3.69 13.99
N ILE A 7 10.31 -3.79 13.39
CA ILE A 7 9.79 -5.08 12.88
C ILE A 7 9.89 -5.10 11.36
N THR A 8 10.50 -6.15 10.81
CA THR A 8 10.66 -6.39 9.38
C THR A 8 10.03 -7.71 8.96
N ASN A 9 9.82 -7.89 7.65
CA ASN A 9 9.21 -9.10 7.08
C ASN A 9 10.10 -10.33 7.27
N ALA A 10 9.46 -11.48 7.52
CA ALA A 10 10.12 -12.77 7.76
C ALA A 10 10.71 -13.40 6.50
N TYR A 11 9.99 -13.28 5.39
CA TYR A 11 10.24 -14.11 4.20
C TYR A 11 11.08 -13.41 3.15
N THR A 12 11.01 -12.09 3.10
CA THR A 12 11.67 -11.36 2.04
C THR A 12 12.86 -10.59 2.61
N PRO A 13 14.09 -10.92 2.21
CA PRO A 13 15.22 -10.01 2.41
C PRO A 13 15.05 -8.82 1.47
N ILE A 14 14.15 -7.91 1.82
CA ILE A 14 14.04 -6.64 1.13
C ILE A 14 15.23 -5.82 1.60
N LYS A 15 16.29 -5.77 0.78
CA LYS A 15 17.54 -5.02 1.09
C LYS A 15 17.25 -3.59 1.56
N SER A 16 16.23 -2.95 0.99
CA SER A 16 15.81 -1.61 1.40
C SER A 16 15.24 -1.57 2.82
N ALA A 17 14.44 -2.57 3.24
CA ALA A 17 13.90 -2.63 4.60
C ALA A 17 14.98 -2.95 5.63
N GLU A 18 15.92 -3.83 5.30
CA GLU A 18 17.08 -4.11 6.16
C GLU A 18 17.96 -2.88 6.32
N TYR A 19 18.25 -2.17 5.23
CA TYR A 19 18.99 -0.90 5.27
C TYR A 19 18.26 0.15 6.11
N GLN A 20 16.94 0.30 5.93
CA GLN A 20 16.12 1.22 6.73
C GLN A 20 16.18 0.87 8.22
N ALA A 21 16.09 -0.42 8.58
CA ALA A 21 16.19 -0.85 9.97
C ALA A 21 17.53 -0.51 10.60
N ILE A 22 18.65 -0.72 9.88
CA ILE A 22 19.99 -0.35 10.32
C ILE A 22 20.08 1.16 10.54
N ARG A 23 19.70 1.95 9.52
CA ARG A 23 19.76 3.41 9.59
C ARG A 23 18.89 3.98 10.72
N LEU A 24 17.70 3.44 10.93
CA LEU A 24 16.83 3.83 12.04
C LEU A 24 17.47 3.52 13.38
N SER A 25 18.10 2.34 13.55
CA SER A 25 18.78 1.99 14.79
C SER A 25 19.92 2.96 15.10
N GLU A 26 20.75 3.30 14.09
CA GLU A 26 21.85 4.26 14.25
C GLU A 26 21.34 5.66 14.65
N GLU A 27 20.27 6.14 14.04
CA GLU A 27 19.70 7.46 14.37
C GLU A 27 19.00 7.47 15.74
N PHE A 28 18.34 6.38 16.12
CA PHE A 28 17.79 6.24 17.48
C PHE A 28 18.86 6.20 18.55
N GLU A 29 19.98 5.52 18.30
CA GLU A 29 21.12 5.48 19.23
C GLU A 29 21.69 6.88 19.49
N LYS A 30 21.83 7.73 18.45
CA LYS A 30 22.24 9.13 18.60
C LYS A 30 21.29 9.95 19.49
N LEU A 31 20.02 9.56 19.52
CA LEU A 31 18.98 10.18 20.37
C LEU A 31 18.88 9.56 21.76
N GLY A 32 19.78 8.63 22.10
CA GLY A 32 19.75 7.92 23.39
C GLY A 32 18.58 6.94 23.54
N VAL A 33 18.04 6.44 22.42
CA VAL A 33 16.94 5.48 22.39
C VAL A 33 17.48 4.12 22.00
N TYR A 34 17.26 3.11 22.84
CA TYR A 34 17.61 1.72 22.51
C TYR A 34 16.60 1.15 21.50
N THR A 35 17.09 0.47 20.47
CA THR A 35 16.23 -0.25 19.53
C THR A 35 16.68 -1.69 19.34
N LYS A 36 15.70 -2.58 19.11
CA LYS A 36 15.92 -3.98 18.73
C LYS A 36 15.23 -4.23 17.40
N THR A 37 15.96 -4.73 16.41
CA THR A 37 15.37 -5.20 15.15
C THR A 37 14.99 -6.67 15.25
N VAL A 38 13.76 -7.00 14.87
CA VAL A 38 13.23 -8.36 14.86
C VAL A 38 12.49 -8.64 13.56
N LYS A 39 12.37 -9.91 13.20
CA LYS A 39 11.54 -10.34 12.09
C LYS A 39 10.18 -10.81 12.61
N ASN A 40 9.09 -10.56 11.87
CA ASN A 40 7.76 -10.99 12.29
C ASN A 40 7.61 -12.52 12.43
N ARG A 41 8.52 -13.32 11.87
CA ARG A 41 8.62 -14.77 12.09
C ARG A 41 8.90 -15.18 13.55
N GLU A 42 9.31 -14.25 14.39
CA GLU A 42 9.49 -14.49 15.82
C GLU A 42 8.15 -14.52 16.57
N TYR A 43 7.05 -14.32 15.84
CA TYR A 43 5.67 -14.32 16.35
C TYR A 43 5.52 -13.52 17.65
N PRO A 44 5.72 -12.19 17.57
CA PRO A 44 5.78 -11.33 18.74
C PRO A 44 4.51 -11.30 19.57
N CYS A 45 3.38 -11.70 18.98
CA CYS A 45 2.09 -11.73 19.63
C CYS A 45 1.35 -13.05 19.38
N LEU A 46 0.54 -13.45 20.35
CA LEU A 46 -0.42 -14.55 20.22
C LEU A 46 -1.68 -14.26 21.03
N VAL A 47 -2.78 -14.92 20.69
CA VAL A 47 -4.00 -14.92 21.52
C VAL A 47 -3.97 -16.19 22.37
N GLN A 48 -3.90 -16.01 23.68
CA GLN A 48 -3.91 -17.09 24.66
C GLN A 48 -4.90 -16.73 25.76
N ASP A 49 -5.75 -17.67 26.18
CA ASP A 49 -6.75 -17.48 27.22
C ASP A 49 -7.61 -16.20 27.00
N SER A 50 -8.03 -15.98 25.74
CA SER A 50 -8.81 -14.82 25.29
C SER A 50 -8.10 -13.46 25.46
N LYS A 51 -6.78 -13.46 25.68
CA LYS A 51 -5.96 -12.24 25.82
C LYS A 51 -4.85 -12.21 24.77
N ILE A 52 -4.45 -11.03 24.39
CA ILE A 52 -3.25 -10.87 23.56
C ILE A 52 -2.03 -10.88 24.47
N MET A 53 -1.19 -11.89 24.28
CA MET A 53 0.13 -11.96 24.86
C MET A 53 1.11 -11.31 23.90
N ASN A 54 1.93 -10.39 24.42
CA ASN A 54 2.93 -9.66 23.66
C ASN A 54 4.31 -9.83 24.29
N GLY A 55 5.23 -10.48 23.57
CA GLY A 55 6.61 -10.69 23.99
C GLY A 55 7.45 -9.41 24.05
N TYR A 56 6.92 -8.27 23.58
CA TYR A 56 7.60 -6.97 23.55
C TYR A 56 6.82 -5.89 24.31
N ALA A 57 6.07 -6.27 25.32
CA ALA A 57 5.30 -5.36 26.16
C ALA A 57 6.16 -4.29 26.88
N ASP A 58 7.47 -4.56 27.08
CA ASP A 58 8.43 -3.62 27.70
C ASP A 58 8.96 -2.55 26.74
N TYR A 59 8.53 -2.56 25.48
CA TYR A 59 8.94 -1.56 24.50
C TYR A 59 7.91 -0.43 24.41
N ASP A 60 8.40 0.80 24.37
CA ASP A 60 7.56 2.01 24.32
C ASP A 60 6.88 2.20 22.96
N PHE A 61 7.51 1.72 21.87
CA PHE A 61 6.99 1.88 20.50
C PHE A 61 7.58 0.84 19.55
N SER A 62 6.92 0.69 18.40
CA SER A 62 7.42 -0.08 17.26
C SER A 62 7.48 0.78 16.00
N VAL A 63 8.60 0.69 15.26
CA VAL A 63 8.66 1.08 13.84
C VAL A 63 8.36 -0.18 13.03
N TYR A 64 7.18 -0.20 12.39
CA TYR A 64 6.68 -1.37 11.72
C TYR A 64 6.94 -1.29 10.21
N LEU A 65 8.00 -1.96 9.75
CA LEU A 65 8.43 -1.99 8.34
C LEU A 65 7.86 -3.20 7.59
N ASP A 66 6.61 -3.53 7.88
CA ASP A 66 5.88 -4.64 7.26
C ASP A 66 4.42 -4.24 7.02
N LYS A 67 3.68 -5.10 6.33
CA LYS A 67 2.26 -4.94 6.00
C LYS A 67 1.35 -5.98 6.67
N ASP A 68 1.90 -6.83 7.54
CA ASP A 68 1.11 -7.81 8.29
C ASP A 68 0.19 -7.11 9.28
N LYS A 69 -1.07 -7.00 8.88
CA LYS A 69 -2.11 -6.32 9.66
C LYS A 69 -2.49 -7.03 10.96
N TYR A 70 -2.27 -8.35 11.06
CA TYR A 70 -2.65 -9.10 12.25
C TYR A 70 -1.68 -8.80 13.40
N ILE A 71 -0.39 -8.94 13.15
CA ILE A 71 0.64 -8.63 14.14
C ILE A 71 0.58 -7.14 14.51
N ALA A 72 0.43 -6.24 13.52
CA ALA A 72 0.30 -4.81 13.77
C ALA A 72 -0.87 -4.50 14.72
N LYS A 73 -2.08 -5.03 14.45
CA LYS A 73 -3.25 -4.83 15.30
C LYS A 73 -3.11 -5.46 16.68
N MET A 74 -2.45 -6.60 16.80
CA MET A 74 -2.21 -7.24 18.09
C MET A 74 -1.24 -6.43 18.94
N LEU A 75 -0.17 -5.88 18.35
CA LEU A 75 0.76 -5.00 19.04
C LEU A 75 0.06 -3.74 19.58
N GLU A 76 -0.71 -3.03 18.74
CA GLU A 76 -1.46 -1.85 19.18
C GLU A 76 -2.48 -2.18 20.28
N LYS A 77 -3.25 -3.26 20.09
CA LYS A 77 -4.23 -3.69 21.10
C LYS A 77 -3.59 -4.10 22.42
N SER A 78 -2.33 -4.50 22.42
CA SER A 78 -1.55 -4.79 23.62
C SER A 78 -0.84 -3.55 24.22
N GLY A 79 -1.05 -2.35 23.66
CA GLY A 79 -0.56 -1.08 24.18
C GLY A 79 0.74 -0.56 23.57
N VAL A 80 1.32 -1.26 22.57
CA VAL A 80 2.51 -0.77 21.87
C VAL A 80 2.12 0.26 20.81
N ARG A 81 2.70 1.45 20.87
CA ARG A 81 2.49 2.48 19.85
C ARG A 81 3.23 2.14 18.57
N LEU A 82 2.51 2.04 17.45
CA LEU A 82 3.11 1.77 16.13
C LEU A 82 3.36 3.05 15.33
N PHE A 83 4.40 3.01 14.52
CA PHE A 83 4.72 3.93 13.44
C PHE A 83 4.94 3.14 12.13
N ASN A 84 4.00 3.22 11.15
CA ASN A 84 2.67 3.83 11.23
C ASN A 84 1.68 2.95 12.02
N SER A 85 0.48 3.52 12.31
CA SER A 85 -0.58 2.76 13.00
C SER A 85 -1.06 1.57 12.17
N ALA A 86 -1.56 0.53 12.84
CA ALA A 86 -2.07 -0.67 12.17
C ALA A 86 -3.21 -0.36 11.20
N ASP A 87 -4.09 0.58 11.53
CA ASP A 87 -5.18 0.99 10.65
C ASP A 87 -4.66 1.77 9.43
N SER A 88 -3.69 2.66 9.59
CA SER A 88 -3.07 3.35 8.46
C SER A 88 -2.38 2.37 7.50
N ILE A 89 -1.65 1.37 8.03
CA ILE A 89 -1.02 0.33 7.23
C ILE A 89 -2.07 -0.47 6.45
N ALA A 90 -3.14 -0.92 7.12
CA ALA A 90 -4.20 -1.72 6.50
C ALA A 90 -4.95 -0.95 5.40
N ILE A 91 -5.27 0.34 5.65
CA ILE A 91 -5.94 1.21 4.67
C ILE A 91 -5.03 1.51 3.48
N CYS A 92 -3.75 1.82 3.71
CA CYS A 92 -2.82 2.17 2.63
C CYS A 92 -2.35 0.97 1.81
N ASP A 93 -2.41 -0.25 2.34
CA ASP A 93 -2.08 -1.47 1.59
C ASP A 93 -3.20 -1.89 0.63
N ASP A 94 -4.45 -1.55 0.94
CA ASP A 94 -5.61 -1.78 0.08
C ASP A 94 -5.97 -0.49 -0.67
N LYS A 95 -5.79 -0.51 -2.01
CA LYS A 95 -6.05 0.66 -2.87
C LYS A 95 -7.51 1.13 -2.79
N MET A 96 -8.48 0.19 -2.70
CA MET A 96 -9.89 0.58 -2.61
C MET A 96 -10.22 1.19 -1.25
N LEU A 97 -9.69 0.61 -0.16
CA LEU A 97 -9.85 1.21 1.17
C LEU A 97 -9.20 2.59 1.27
N THR A 98 -8.06 2.80 0.58
CA THR A 98 -7.43 4.13 0.48
C THR A 98 -8.40 5.14 -0.15
N HIS A 99 -9.02 4.80 -1.29
CA HIS A 99 -10.01 5.67 -1.94
C HIS A 99 -11.22 5.95 -1.04
N ILE A 100 -11.75 4.93 -0.36
CA ILE A 100 -12.86 5.09 0.58
C ILE A 100 -12.46 6.02 1.74
N ALA A 101 -11.29 5.83 2.34
CA ALA A 101 -10.83 6.63 3.47
C ALA A 101 -10.58 8.11 3.11
N LEU A 102 -10.18 8.38 1.86
CA LEU A 102 -9.92 9.72 1.35
C LEU A 102 -11.18 10.40 0.77
N SER A 103 -12.26 9.63 0.51
CA SER A 103 -13.51 10.20 0.01
C SER A 103 -14.07 11.24 0.97
N ASN A 104 -14.75 12.26 0.42
CA ASN A 104 -15.30 13.39 1.18
C ASN A 104 -14.28 14.24 1.98
N LYS A 105 -12.99 14.12 1.63
CA LYS A 105 -11.90 14.94 2.23
C LYS A 105 -11.48 16.12 1.35
N GLY A 106 -12.15 16.34 0.21
CA GLY A 106 -11.78 17.41 -0.74
C GLY A 106 -10.52 17.11 -1.56
N ILE A 107 -10.02 15.87 -1.53
CA ILE A 107 -8.83 15.45 -2.28
C ILE A 107 -9.29 14.97 -3.66
N PRO A 108 -8.78 15.54 -4.77
CA PRO A 108 -9.08 15.07 -6.11
C PRO A 108 -8.59 13.63 -6.31
N MET A 109 -9.47 12.76 -6.77
CA MET A 109 -9.16 11.37 -7.06
C MET A 109 -9.84 10.96 -8.37
N PRO A 110 -9.26 10.04 -9.16
CA PRO A 110 -9.93 9.48 -10.31
C PRO A 110 -11.22 8.75 -9.92
N ASP A 111 -12.24 8.82 -10.77
CA ASP A 111 -13.47 8.05 -10.60
C ASP A 111 -13.13 6.56 -10.46
N THR A 112 -13.68 5.92 -9.45
CA THR A 112 -13.30 4.57 -9.06
C THR A 112 -14.52 3.74 -8.70
N VAL A 113 -14.57 2.50 -9.20
CA VAL A 113 -15.63 1.52 -8.93
C VAL A 113 -14.98 0.29 -8.28
N PRO A 114 -15.47 -0.21 -7.13
CA PRO A 114 -14.98 -1.45 -6.55
C PRO A 114 -15.36 -2.65 -7.43
N GLY A 115 -14.44 -3.60 -7.57
CA GLY A 115 -14.74 -4.89 -8.19
C GLY A 115 -15.64 -5.74 -7.29
N ALA A 116 -16.63 -6.40 -7.86
CA ALA A 116 -17.41 -7.40 -7.15
C ALA A 116 -16.53 -8.64 -6.90
N LEU A 117 -16.43 -9.06 -5.66
CA LEU A 117 -15.68 -10.26 -5.29
C LEU A 117 -16.53 -11.51 -5.57
N CYS A 118 -15.98 -12.42 -6.38
CA CYS A 118 -16.54 -13.73 -6.62
C CYS A 118 -15.95 -14.75 -5.66
N TYR A 119 -16.79 -15.64 -5.13
CA TYR A 119 -16.35 -16.67 -4.18
C TYR A 119 -16.10 -18.03 -4.84
N THR A 120 -16.44 -18.18 -6.13
CA THR A 120 -16.29 -19.42 -6.89
C THR A 120 -15.57 -19.17 -8.20
N SER A 121 -14.53 -19.94 -8.48
CA SER A 121 -13.67 -19.73 -9.67
C SER A 121 -14.35 -20.09 -10.99
N ASP A 122 -15.40 -20.88 -10.96
CA ASP A 122 -16.20 -21.33 -12.11
C ASP A 122 -17.34 -20.39 -12.50
N ALA A 123 -17.62 -19.36 -11.70
CA ALA A 123 -18.62 -18.36 -12.02
C ALA A 123 -18.24 -17.57 -13.29
N VAL A 124 -19.21 -17.33 -14.15
CA VAL A 124 -19.05 -16.56 -15.40
C VAL A 124 -19.32 -15.07 -15.13
N ILE A 125 -18.54 -14.19 -15.72
CA ILE A 125 -18.79 -12.74 -15.66
C ILE A 125 -19.96 -12.40 -16.58
N PRO A 126 -21.08 -11.89 -16.03
CA PRO A 126 -22.20 -11.42 -16.83
C PRO A 126 -21.83 -10.18 -17.65
N ASP A 127 -22.34 -10.07 -18.88
CA ASP A 127 -22.08 -8.91 -19.75
C ASP A 127 -22.59 -7.61 -19.14
N GLU A 128 -23.64 -7.66 -18.34
CA GLU A 128 -24.20 -6.51 -17.61
C GLU A 128 -23.17 -5.91 -16.63
N MET A 129 -22.28 -6.72 -16.06
CA MET A 129 -21.21 -6.20 -15.20
C MET A 129 -20.20 -5.40 -16.02
N VAL A 130 -19.81 -5.90 -17.19
CA VAL A 130 -18.90 -5.20 -18.13
C VAL A 130 -19.54 -3.88 -18.58
N MET A 131 -20.82 -3.92 -18.99
CA MET A 131 -21.56 -2.72 -19.38
C MET A 131 -21.70 -1.73 -18.23
N SER A 132 -21.98 -2.19 -17.01
CA SER A 132 -22.14 -1.33 -15.85
C SER A 132 -20.85 -0.57 -15.51
N VAL A 133 -19.67 -1.21 -15.58
CA VAL A 133 -18.40 -0.57 -15.32
C VAL A 133 -18.04 0.39 -16.45
N SER A 134 -18.15 -0.07 -17.71
CA SER A 134 -17.79 0.74 -18.88
C SER A 134 -18.65 1.99 -19.04
N SER A 135 -19.94 1.92 -18.70
CA SER A 135 -20.84 3.10 -18.73
C SER A 135 -20.47 4.16 -17.68
N LYS A 136 -19.83 3.77 -16.57
CA LYS A 136 -19.44 4.71 -15.50
C LYS A 136 -18.07 5.36 -15.75
N LEU A 137 -17.13 4.61 -16.31
CA LEU A 137 -15.72 5.05 -16.39
C LEU A 137 -15.26 5.35 -17.82
N GLY A 138 -15.90 4.75 -18.83
CA GLY A 138 -15.44 4.82 -20.22
C GLY A 138 -14.15 4.04 -20.45
N PHE A 139 -13.61 4.12 -21.68
CA PHE A 139 -12.32 3.57 -22.07
C PHE A 139 -11.40 4.68 -22.58
N PRO A 140 -10.07 4.56 -22.41
CA PRO A 140 -9.40 3.51 -21.63
C PRO A 140 -9.65 3.65 -20.13
N MET A 141 -9.57 2.51 -19.40
CA MET A 141 -9.61 2.50 -17.94
C MET A 141 -8.50 1.62 -17.38
N VAL A 142 -8.22 1.77 -16.08
CA VAL A 142 -7.23 0.95 -15.38
C VAL A 142 -7.93 0.01 -14.42
N VAL A 143 -7.61 -1.27 -14.49
CA VAL A 143 -8.03 -2.27 -13.51
C VAL A 143 -6.86 -2.57 -12.59
N LYS A 144 -7.08 -2.59 -11.28
CA LYS A 144 -6.02 -2.78 -10.29
C LYS A 144 -6.42 -3.82 -9.26
N GLU A 145 -5.54 -4.75 -8.96
CA GLU A 145 -5.66 -5.53 -7.72
C GLU A 145 -5.63 -4.60 -6.52
N SER A 146 -6.52 -4.80 -5.55
CA SER A 146 -6.59 -3.94 -4.34
C SER A 146 -5.28 -4.00 -3.56
N TYR A 147 -4.69 -5.17 -3.45
CA TYR A 147 -3.38 -5.39 -2.83
C TYR A 147 -2.27 -5.46 -3.87
N GLY A 148 -1.05 -5.25 -3.45
CA GLY A 148 0.12 -5.31 -4.31
C GLY A 148 0.83 -3.96 -4.48
N SER A 149 2.07 -4.04 -4.94
CA SER A 149 2.97 -2.91 -5.08
C SER A 149 3.81 -3.04 -6.35
N LEU A 150 4.63 -2.03 -6.65
CA LEU A 150 5.59 -2.03 -7.75
C LEU A 150 4.97 -2.13 -9.15
N GLY A 151 3.70 -1.73 -9.31
CA GLY A 151 2.98 -1.78 -10.59
C GLY A 151 2.48 -3.17 -10.99
N LYS A 152 2.68 -4.19 -10.16
CA LYS A 152 2.11 -5.53 -10.39
C LYS A 152 0.59 -5.51 -10.16
N GLY A 153 -0.15 -6.30 -10.93
CA GLY A 153 -1.61 -6.36 -10.83
C GLY A 153 -2.32 -5.08 -11.29
N VAL A 154 -1.72 -4.32 -12.21
CA VAL A 154 -2.28 -3.09 -12.79
C VAL A 154 -2.38 -3.26 -14.30
N TYR A 155 -3.58 -3.15 -14.84
CA TYR A 155 -3.92 -3.41 -16.24
C TYR A 155 -4.58 -2.19 -16.86
N LEU A 156 -4.09 -1.74 -18.01
CA LEU A 156 -4.79 -0.77 -18.87
C LEU A 156 -5.67 -1.56 -19.82
N VAL A 157 -6.94 -1.21 -19.93
CA VAL A 157 -7.90 -1.87 -20.82
C VAL A 157 -8.57 -0.83 -21.72
N ASN A 158 -8.65 -1.14 -23.01
CA ASN A 158 -9.07 -0.21 -24.06
C ASN A 158 -10.46 -0.53 -24.62
N GLY A 159 -11.07 -1.64 -24.19
CA GLY A 159 -12.38 -2.06 -24.69
C GLY A 159 -13.02 -3.15 -23.83
N ALA A 160 -14.28 -3.46 -24.17
CA ALA A 160 -15.12 -4.36 -23.38
C ALA A 160 -14.55 -5.79 -23.29
N ASP A 161 -13.98 -6.32 -24.37
CA ASP A 161 -13.42 -7.67 -24.40
C ASP A 161 -12.18 -7.77 -23.50
N GLU A 162 -11.28 -6.78 -23.56
CA GLU A 162 -10.13 -6.71 -22.65
C GLU A 162 -10.59 -6.60 -21.19
N LEU A 163 -11.60 -5.76 -20.92
CA LEU A 163 -12.17 -5.61 -19.58
C LEU A 163 -12.71 -6.95 -19.08
N LYS A 164 -13.50 -7.66 -19.88
CA LYS A 164 -14.07 -8.96 -19.52
C LYS A 164 -12.97 -9.97 -19.20
N ASN A 165 -11.91 -10.04 -20.03
CA ASN A 165 -10.78 -10.94 -19.81
C ASN A 165 -10.05 -10.65 -18.48
N VAL A 166 -9.85 -9.37 -18.15
CA VAL A 166 -9.23 -8.98 -16.86
C VAL A 166 -10.16 -9.26 -15.69
N MET A 167 -11.46 -9.03 -15.83
CA MET A 167 -12.45 -9.39 -14.81
C MET A 167 -12.48 -10.90 -14.55
N GLU A 168 -12.45 -11.74 -15.59
CA GLU A 168 -12.36 -13.20 -15.43
C GLU A 168 -11.09 -13.61 -14.67
N LYS A 169 -9.97 -12.98 -14.97
CA LYS A 169 -8.71 -13.24 -14.27
C LYS A 169 -8.76 -12.85 -12.80
N LEU A 170 -9.42 -11.73 -12.48
CA LEU A 170 -9.39 -11.12 -11.14
C LEU A 170 -10.65 -11.38 -10.31
N LYS A 171 -11.67 -12.07 -10.81
CA LYS A 171 -12.98 -12.21 -10.13
C LYS A 171 -12.91 -12.69 -8.68
N CYS A 172 -11.97 -13.58 -8.36
CA CYS A 172 -11.74 -14.07 -6.99
C CYS A 172 -10.67 -13.28 -6.21
N THR A 173 -10.13 -12.20 -6.81
CA THR A 173 -9.14 -11.33 -6.18
C THR A 173 -9.75 -9.96 -5.94
N PRO A 174 -9.63 -9.37 -4.75
CA PRO A 174 -10.06 -7.99 -4.52
C PRO A 174 -9.41 -7.04 -5.52
N HIS A 175 -10.23 -6.31 -6.26
CA HIS A 175 -9.79 -5.42 -7.34
C HIS A 175 -10.69 -4.19 -7.45
N MET A 176 -10.27 -3.24 -8.27
CA MET A 176 -11.01 -2.02 -8.55
C MET A 176 -10.83 -1.59 -10.00
N PHE A 177 -11.81 -0.86 -10.51
CA PHE A 177 -11.78 -0.21 -11.81
C PHE A 177 -11.63 1.29 -11.60
N GLN A 178 -10.80 1.94 -12.41
CA GLN A 178 -10.51 3.35 -12.24
C GLN A 178 -10.40 4.04 -13.59
N LYS A 179 -10.96 5.26 -13.67
CA LYS A 179 -10.81 6.12 -14.83
C LYS A 179 -9.33 6.36 -15.11
N TYR A 180 -8.92 6.19 -16.35
CA TYR A 180 -7.56 6.50 -16.76
C TYR A 180 -7.36 8.01 -16.88
N ILE A 181 -6.28 8.50 -16.28
CA ILE A 181 -5.88 9.91 -16.35
C ILE A 181 -4.77 10.03 -17.40
N GLN A 182 -5.14 10.40 -18.60
CA GLN A 182 -4.24 10.48 -19.77
C GLN A 182 -3.05 11.41 -19.52
N GLU A 183 -3.28 12.52 -18.83
CA GLU A 183 -2.29 13.55 -18.51
C GLU A 183 -1.17 13.02 -17.60
N SER A 184 -1.43 11.95 -16.87
CA SER A 184 -0.46 11.29 -15.98
C SER A 184 0.16 10.02 -16.58
N CYS A 185 0.00 9.82 -17.91
CA CYS A 185 0.57 8.64 -18.57
C CYS A 185 2.09 8.59 -18.36
N GLY A 186 2.56 7.48 -17.78
CA GLY A 186 3.98 7.26 -17.50
C GLY A 186 4.62 8.24 -16.51
N CYS A 187 3.83 9.05 -15.79
CA CYS A 187 4.37 10.05 -14.87
C CYS A 187 3.60 10.07 -13.55
N ASP A 188 4.30 10.12 -12.43
CA ASP A 188 3.75 10.44 -11.13
C ASP A 188 4.74 11.20 -10.24
N ILE A 189 4.24 11.78 -9.15
CA ILE A 189 5.03 12.46 -8.14
C ILE A 189 4.94 11.68 -6.84
N ARG A 190 6.09 11.35 -6.25
CA ARG A 190 6.19 10.75 -4.93
C ARG A 190 6.65 11.79 -3.93
N ILE A 191 5.82 12.06 -2.95
CA ILE A 191 6.11 12.99 -1.85
C ILE A 191 6.31 12.20 -0.57
N ILE A 192 7.37 12.51 0.16
CA ILE A 192 7.64 11.94 1.49
C ILE A 192 7.25 12.95 2.55
N VAL A 193 6.37 12.53 3.43
CA VAL A 193 5.87 13.32 4.55
C VAL A 193 6.13 12.56 5.85
N ILE A 194 6.75 13.20 6.84
CA ILE A 194 7.02 12.63 8.16
C ILE A 194 6.51 13.60 9.23
N GLY A 195 5.69 13.10 10.14
CA GLY A 195 5.13 13.92 11.21
C GLY A 195 4.30 15.11 10.70
N GLY A 196 3.62 14.96 9.56
CA GLY A 196 2.83 16.02 8.92
C GLY A 196 3.67 17.07 8.17
N LYS A 197 4.99 16.88 8.04
CA LYS A 197 5.87 17.82 7.37
C LYS A 197 6.43 17.22 6.08
N TYR A 198 6.40 17.99 5.00
CA TYR A 198 7.10 17.68 3.76
C TYR A 198 8.60 17.51 4.01
N LEU A 199 9.17 16.44 3.47
CA LEU A 199 10.60 16.16 3.56
C LEU A 199 11.28 16.29 2.19
N CYS A 200 10.81 15.55 1.21
CA CYS A 200 11.33 15.56 -0.15
C CYS A 200 10.31 15.01 -1.14
N ALA A 201 10.53 15.26 -2.43
CA ALA A 201 9.75 14.67 -3.50
C ALA A 201 10.63 14.24 -4.67
N MET A 202 10.11 13.30 -5.45
CA MET A 202 10.66 12.90 -6.74
C MET A 202 9.53 12.75 -7.75
N MET A 203 9.79 13.10 -8.98
CA MET A 203 8.99 12.72 -10.14
C MET A 203 9.51 11.37 -10.64
N ARG A 204 8.59 10.44 -10.93
CA ARG A 204 8.93 9.21 -11.62
C ARG A 204 8.36 9.28 -13.02
N LYS A 205 9.16 8.90 -14.01
CA LYS A 205 8.79 8.96 -15.43
C LYS A 205 9.16 7.67 -16.15
N SER A 206 8.27 7.19 -17.01
CA SER A 206 8.52 6.12 -17.96
C SER A 206 8.12 6.60 -19.35
N GLU A 207 8.94 6.27 -20.34
CA GLU A 207 8.65 6.57 -21.76
C GLU A 207 8.00 5.38 -22.48
N THR A 208 8.03 4.20 -21.86
CA THR A 208 7.61 2.95 -22.50
C THR A 208 6.42 2.27 -21.84
N ASP A 209 6.04 2.68 -20.64
CA ASP A 209 4.93 2.12 -19.89
C ASP A 209 4.03 3.24 -19.37
N PHE A 210 2.72 3.03 -19.34
CA PHE A 210 1.78 3.98 -18.72
C PHE A 210 1.98 4.10 -17.20
N ARG A 211 2.66 3.13 -16.58
CA ARG A 211 3.10 3.13 -15.18
C ARG A 211 4.49 3.72 -15.08
N SER A 212 4.74 4.51 -14.05
CA SER A 212 6.01 5.18 -13.80
C SER A 212 6.93 4.47 -12.79
N ASN A 213 6.61 3.21 -12.44
CA ASN A 213 7.35 2.47 -11.43
C ASN A 213 8.82 2.22 -11.83
N ILE A 214 9.76 2.54 -10.95
CA ILE A 214 11.21 2.35 -11.19
C ILE A 214 11.54 0.88 -11.47
N GLU A 215 10.89 -0.04 -10.76
CA GLU A 215 11.06 -1.49 -10.94
C GLU A 215 10.59 -1.99 -12.32
N LEU A 216 9.81 -1.19 -13.04
CA LEU A 216 9.36 -1.45 -14.41
C LEU A 216 10.16 -0.65 -15.45
N GLY A 217 11.28 -0.07 -15.07
CA GLY A 217 12.14 0.71 -15.95
C GLY A 217 11.87 2.21 -15.95
N GLY A 218 11.05 2.71 -15.03
CA GLY A 218 10.88 4.16 -14.84
C GLY A 218 12.11 4.82 -14.19
N GLU A 219 12.28 6.11 -14.44
CA GLU A 219 13.36 6.92 -13.87
C GLU A 219 12.85 7.83 -12.75
N GLY A 220 13.69 8.03 -11.72
CA GLY A 220 13.43 8.98 -10.64
C GLY A 220 14.16 10.28 -10.87
N ILE A 221 13.44 11.39 -10.98
CA ILE A 221 13.97 12.73 -11.19
C ILE A 221 13.69 13.57 -9.96
N LYS A 222 14.67 14.35 -9.50
CA LYS A 222 14.47 15.29 -8.39
C LYS A 222 13.32 16.26 -8.73
N PHE A 223 12.39 16.41 -7.82
CA PHE A 223 11.24 17.27 -7.97
C PHE A 223 11.05 18.15 -6.74
N THR A 224 10.73 19.42 -6.96
CA THR A 224 10.34 20.35 -5.90
C THR A 224 8.89 20.73 -6.16
N PRO A 225 7.94 20.31 -5.31
CA PRO A 225 6.54 20.67 -5.49
C PRO A 225 6.34 22.18 -5.33
N SER A 226 5.38 22.74 -6.06
CA SER A 226 4.85 24.07 -5.79
C SER A 226 3.96 24.05 -4.55
N GLU A 227 3.50 25.21 -4.10
CA GLU A 227 2.59 25.32 -2.95
C GLU A 227 1.20 24.67 -3.19
N GLU A 228 0.91 24.30 -4.43
CA GLU A 228 -0.34 23.65 -4.82
C GLU A 228 -0.37 22.11 -4.56
N TYR A 229 0.77 21.50 -4.16
CA TYR A 229 0.89 20.05 -3.92
C TYR A 229 0.90 19.72 -2.44
#